data_6c4a20d0c494b41f87f316d5ae538ba3
#
_entry.id   6c4a20d0c494b41f87f316d5ae538ba3
#
_cell.length_a   1.000
_cell.length_b   1.000
_cell.length_c   1.000
_cell.angle_alpha   90.00
_cell.angle_beta   90.00
_cell.angle_gamma   90.00
#
_symmetry.space_group_name_H-M   'P 1'
#
loop_
_entity.id
_entity.type
_entity.pdbx_description
1 polymer ?
#
loop_
_entity_poly.entity_id
_entity_poly.type
_entity_poly.pdbx_seq_one_letter_code
_entity_poly.pdbx_strand_id
1 'polypeptide(L)'
;KRPDRLQQIREELALLHIPPEKITRLAASEDENGQRGRRQSHLQALRLAQQHGWQNYLLLEDDAVILKQEKHIQVLNTLLASLAKIPWQVMILGGEISQGTMLKSLPGLVHARDCRKVCAYLVNSRCYPQLAQQMSNDEHSLEDGWQPLLRTDKWLACYPSLCYQRPGFSDIEKKITDNISYYFNKLPVATKPSTLPIADTIGFFMETSFHYTLYRPIITALQAQGQSCTLVINDRVFKPFLDEMLETLKNIDDPQLKGMRLSEMQTHGQRVKCLVSPYHTPALNGLAAVNIRAMYGLAKETWNHADWNRFYQSILCYSHYSQQALAHFGSAKVVGNPRFDAWHNGTFDRALPENIQSDYRKPTVLYAPTFGALSSLPHWAEKLGRLSGDVNLICKLHHGTCSRPEEAASLALVRRHLKQRTDSARHTLALLAKADYVLTDNSGFIFDAIHVDKRVILLDFPGMNDLLDGEKSYSTAESADQRIREILPVAHDVAELRYLLSEAFDWGSVQARLTEIRHHYCDAFMDGKAGERAAIVIVEALG
;
A
#
# COMPACT_ATOMS: atom_id res chain seq x y z
N LYS A 1 -33.50 0.14 14.11
CA LYS A 1 -32.88 -1.04 14.67
C LYS A 1 -31.43 -0.84 15.15
N ARG A 2 -30.77 0.26 14.80
CA ARG A 2 -29.40 0.64 15.22
C ARG A 2 -29.49 1.95 16.01
N PRO A 3 -29.84 1.89 17.31
CA PRO A 3 -29.96 3.09 18.15
C PRO A 3 -28.62 3.83 18.29
N ASP A 4 -27.52 3.09 18.26
CA ASP A 4 -26.16 3.61 18.23
C ASP A 4 -25.93 4.54 17.02
N ARG A 5 -26.24 4.09 15.80
CA ARG A 5 -26.13 4.89 14.59
C ARG A 5 -27.11 6.07 14.55
N LEU A 6 -28.31 5.87 15.06
CA LEU A 6 -29.30 6.96 15.17
C LEU A 6 -28.77 8.10 16.05
N GLN A 7 -28.14 7.78 17.16
CA GLN A 7 -27.53 8.80 18.01
C GLN A 7 -26.35 9.48 17.30
N GLN A 8 -25.47 8.71 16.68
CA GLN A 8 -24.33 9.25 15.96
C GLN A 8 -24.74 10.22 14.84
N ILE A 9 -25.71 9.87 14.00
CA ILE A 9 -26.14 10.79 12.93
C ILE A 9 -26.87 12.03 13.49
N ARG A 10 -27.58 11.94 14.61
CA ARG A 10 -28.17 13.10 15.28
C ARG A 10 -27.09 14.07 15.78
N GLU A 11 -26.02 13.55 16.35
CA GLU A 11 -24.87 14.36 16.78
C GLU A 11 -24.18 15.04 15.59
N GLU A 12 -24.04 14.32 14.46
CA GLU A 12 -23.52 14.91 13.21
C GLU A 12 -24.37 16.09 12.73
N LEU A 13 -25.69 15.90 12.67
CA LEU A 13 -26.65 16.92 12.22
C LEU A 13 -26.73 18.12 13.17
N ALA A 14 -26.63 17.88 14.48
CA ALA A 14 -26.62 18.95 15.49
C ALA A 14 -25.38 19.84 15.36
N LEU A 15 -24.22 19.24 15.10
CA LEU A 15 -22.96 19.97 14.87
C LEU A 15 -23.00 20.83 13.60
N LEU A 16 -23.82 20.49 12.63
CA LEU A 16 -24.02 21.26 11.41
C LEU A 16 -25.10 22.34 11.54
N HIS A 17 -25.69 22.48 12.73
CA HIS A 17 -26.77 23.44 13.01
C HIS A 17 -27.97 23.33 12.04
N ILE A 18 -28.27 22.11 11.56
CA ILE A 18 -29.45 21.88 10.69
C ILE A 18 -30.71 21.92 11.55
N PRO A 19 -31.66 22.78 11.23
CA PRO A 19 -32.89 22.89 11.99
C PRO A 19 -33.68 21.57 11.99
N PRO A 20 -34.19 21.10 13.13
CA PRO A 20 -34.90 19.81 13.22
C PRO A 20 -36.09 19.65 12.27
N GLU A 21 -36.79 20.74 11.97
CA GLU A 21 -37.91 20.75 11.01
C GLU A 21 -37.47 20.54 9.54
N LYS A 22 -36.19 20.63 9.27
CA LYS A 22 -35.62 20.31 7.96
C LYS A 22 -35.14 18.87 7.85
N ILE A 23 -35.22 18.11 8.95
CA ILE A 23 -34.75 16.75 9.02
C ILE A 23 -35.95 15.78 8.97
N THR A 24 -35.98 14.93 7.96
CA THR A 24 -36.97 13.86 7.85
C THR A 24 -36.25 12.51 8.00
N ARG A 25 -36.64 11.76 9.03
CA ARG A 25 -36.09 10.42 9.26
C ARG A 25 -36.95 9.38 8.54
N LEU A 26 -36.31 8.52 7.78
CA LEU A 26 -36.94 7.31 7.22
C LEU A 26 -36.42 6.06 7.95
N ALA A 27 -37.34 5.12 8.21
CA ALA A 27 -36.96 3.79 8.67
C ALA A 27 -36.41 3.00 7.48
N ALA A 28 -35.31 2.30 7.69
CA ALA A 28 -34.73 1.43 6.64
C ALA A 28 -35.75 0.31 6.28
N SER A 29 -35.88 0.02 5.00
CA SER A 29 -36.64 -1.13 4.50
C SER A 29 -35.93 -2.42 4.91
N GLU A 30 -36.72 -3.36 5.45
CA GLU A 30 -36.24 -4.67 5.83
C GLU A 30 -36.33 -5.61 4.65
N ASP A 31 -35.22 -6.24 4.30
CA ASP A 31 -35.14 -7.23 3.23
C ASP A 31 -34.02 -8.24 3.58
N GLU A 32 -34.21 -9.51 3.24
CA GLU A 32 -33.19 -10.54 3.40
C GLU A 32 -31.93 -10.21 2.61
N ASN A 33 -32.12 -9.61 1.43
CA ASN A 33 -31.05 -9.03 0.65
C ASN A 33 -30.82 -7.57 1.08
N GLY A 34 -29.79 -7.33 1.89
CA GLY A 34 -29.47 -6.00 2.41
C GLY A 34 -29.27 -4.92 1.34
N GLN A 35 -28.76 -5.26 0.15
CA GLN A 35 -28.62 -4.32 -0.97
C GLN A 35 -29.98 -3.91 -1.53
N ARG A 36 -30.93 -4.85 -1.60
CA ARG A 36 -32.31 -4.57 -2.04
C ARG A 36 -33.01 -3.67 -0.99
N GLY A 37 -32.87 -3.98 0.29
CA GLY A 37 -33.44 -3.14 1.38
C GLY A 37 -32.88 -1.72 1.35
N ARG A 38 -31.56 -1.56 1.15
CA ARG A 38 -30.92 -0.25 1.00
C ARG A 38 -31.50 0.52 -0.19
N ARG A 39 -31.61 -0.08 -1.36
CA ARG A 39 -32.18 0.54 -2.55
C ARG A 39 -33.64 0.96 -2.32
N GLN A 40 -34.46 0.11 -1.70
CA GLN A 40 -35.85 0.42 -1.38
C GLN A 40 -35.96 1.61 -0.43
N SER A 41 -35.08 1.74 0.56
CA SER A 41 -35.02 2.89 1.47
C SER A 41 -34.73 4.19 0.71
N HIS A 42 -33.79 4.16 -0.24
CA HIS A 42 -33.47 5.32 -1.07
C HIS A 42 -34.63 5.67 -2.03
N LEU A 43 -35.33 4.68 -2.58
CA LEU A 43 -36.53 4.90 -3.38
C LEU A 43 -37.68 5.52 -2.57
N GLN A 44 -37.84 5.11 -1.31
CA GLN A 44 -38.84 5.72 -0.40
C GLN A 44 -38.53 7.20 -0.14
N ALA A 45 -37.22 7.55 0.07
CA ALA A 45 -36.81 8.94 0.23
C ALA A 45 -37.16 9.79 -1.00
N LEU A 46 -36.90 9.25 -2.20
CA LEU A 46 -37.23 9.88 -3.46
C LEU A 46 -38.72 10.10 -3.64
N ARG A 47 -39.55 9.07 -3.36
CA ARG A 47 -41.01 9.16 -3.41
C ARG A 47 -41.56 10.19 -2.44
N LEU A 48 -41.03 10.26 -1.23
CA LEU A 48 -41.38 11.26 -0.25
C LEU A 48 -41.08 12.68 -0.76
N ALA A 49 -39.91 12.88 -1.36
CA ALA A 49 -39.55 14.16 -1.94
C ALA A 49 -40.47 14.57 -3.10
N GLN A 50 -40.92 13.61 -3.93
CA GLN A 50 -41.93 13.84 -4.97
C GLN A 50 -43.28 14.23 -4.39
N GLN A 51 -43.76 13.52 -3.35
CA GLN A 51 -45.05 13.81 -2.69
C GLN A 51 -45.08 15.20 -2.08
N HIS A 52 -43.99 15.64 -1.47
CA HIS A 52 -43.90 16.98 -0.87
C HIS A 52 -43.47 18.08 -1.85
N GLY A 53 -43.22 17.75 -3.10
CA GLY A 53 -42.79 18.73 -4.12
C GLY A 53 -41.44 19.41 -3.82
N TRP A 54 -40.54 18.73 -3.11
CA TRP A 54 -39.24 19.31 -2.77
C TRP A 54 -38.43 19.54 -4.04
N GLN A 55 -37.86 20.73 -4.18
CA GLN A 55 -37.02 21.07 -5.33
C GLN A 55 -35.68 20.32 -5.28
N ASN A 56 -35.18 20.10 -4.07
CA ASN A 56 -33.95 19.35 -3.82
C ASN A 56 -34.07 18.64 -2.45
N TYR A 57 -33.41 17.52 -2.28
CA TYR A 57 -33.19 16.92 -0.97
C TYR A 57 -31.78 16.38 -0.83
N LEU A 58 -31.23 16.41 0.38
CA LEU A 58 -30.00 15.76 0.76
C LEU A 58 -30.33 14.44 1.44
N LEU A 59 -29.80 13.34 0.92
CA LEU A 59 -29.87 12.03 1.57
C LEU A 59 -28.55 11.78 2.30
N LEU A 60 -28.67 11.34 3.56
CA LEU A 60 -27.56 10.86 4.38
C LEU A 60 -27.90 9.47 4.89
N GLU A 61 -26.97 8.52 4.75
CA GLU A 61 -27.07 7.23 5.46
C GLU A 61 -26.74 7.42 6.95
N ASP A 62 -27.17 6.48 7.78
CA ASP A 62 -27.07 6.61 9.24
C ASP A 62 -25.65 6.52 9.81
N ASP A 63 -24.68 6.14 8.98
CA ASP A 63 -23.25 6.11 9.28
C ASP A 63 -22.45 7.21 8.55
N ALA A 64 -23.12 8.15 7.91
CA ALA A 64 -22.45 9.26 7.23
C ALA A 64 -21.76 10.20 8.23
N VAL A 65 -20.54 10.59 7.94
CA VAL A 65 -19.74 11.57 8.69
C VAL A 65 -19.33 12.69 7.76
N ILE A 66 -19.62 13.94 8.12
CA ILE A 66 -19.25 15.11 7.31
C ILE A 66 -17.94 15.72 7.84
N LEU A 67 -17.04 16.11 6.95
CA LEU A 67 -15.80 16.78 7.32
C LEU A 67 -16.08 18.19 7.85
N LYS A 68 -15.79 18.43 9.14
CA LYS A 68 -16.19 19.63 9.90
C LYS A 68 -15.12 20.70 10.05
N GLN A 69 -13.91 20.49 9.50
CA GLN A 69 -12.90 21.54 9.55
C GLN A 69 -13.40 22.75 8.73
N GLU A 70 -13.15 23.96 9.22
CA GLU A 70 -13.63 25.21 8.61
C GLU A 70 -13.37 25.26 7.10
N LYS A 71 -12.20 24.88 6.64
CA LYS A 71 -11.85 24.81 5.21
C LYS A 71 -12.79 23.92 4.40
N HIS A 72 -13.24 22.78 4.96
CA HIS A 72 -14.15 21.86 4.26
C HIS A 72 -15.56 22.40 4.19
N ILE A 73 -16.01 23.07 5.26
CA ILE A 73 -17.32 23.75 5.28
C ILE A 73 -17.33 24.91 4.28
N GLN A 74 -16.27 25.70 4.20
CA GLN A 74 -16.16 26.78 3.20
C GLN A 74 -16.18 26.23 1.76
N VAL A 75 -15.47 25.13 1.50
CA VAL A 75 -15.50 24.43 0.20
C VAL A 75 -16.92 23.95 -0.10
N LEU A 76 -17.58 23.25 0.83
CA LEU A 76 -18.94 22.77 0.64
C LEU A 76 -19.91 23.91 0.30
N ASN A 77 -19.90 25.01 1.06
CA ASN A 77 -20.74 26.15 0.84
C ASN A 77 -20.49 26.80 -0.55
N THR A 78 -19.24 26.91 -0.95
CA THR A 78 -18.86 27.42 -2.28
C THR A 78 -19.39 26.53 -3.40
N LEU A 79 -19.25 25.21 -3.26
CA LEU A 79 -19.74 24.24 -4.24
C LEU A 79 -21.26 24.26 -4.32
N LEU A 80 -21.98 24.27 -3.18
CA LEU A 80 -23.44 24.36 -3.15
C LEU A 80 -23.95 25.65 -3.81
N ALA A 81 -23.35 26.79 -3.53
CA ALA A 81 -23.68 28.06 -4.17
C ALA A 81 -23.45 28.02 -5.70
N SER A 82 -22.47 27.27 -6.14
CA SER A 82 -22.14 27.11 -7.57
C SER A 82 -23.17 26.26 -8.32
N LEU A 83 -23.91 25.38 -7.65
CA LEU A 83 -24.96 24.55 -8.27
C LEU A 83 -26.10 25.38 -8.88
N ALA A 84 -26.33 26.61 -8.40
CA ALA A 84 -27.31 27.52 -9.00
C ALA A 84 -26.94 27.96 -10.41
N LYS A 85 -25.67 27.87 -10.81
CA LYS A 85 -25.10 28.37 -12.05
C LYS A 85 -24.80 27.29 -13.09
N ILE A 86 -24.93 26.04 -12.76
CA ILE A 86 -24.60 24.92 -13.64
C ILE A 86 -25.76 23.90 -13.68
N PRO A 87 -25.95 23.18 -14.80
CA PRO A 87 -26.93 22.12 -14.89
C PRO A 87 -26.45 20.90 -14.09
N TRP A 88 -27.24 20.46 -13.12
CA TRP A 88 -26.97 19.26 -12.33
C TRP A 88 -28.24 18.47 -12.02
N GLN A 89 -28.09 17.19 -11.77
CA GLN A 89 -29.12 16.24 -11.37
C GLN A 89 -28.85 15.66 -10.00
N VAL A 90 -27.65 15.15 -9.78
CA VAL A 90 -27.18 14.60 -8.50
C VAL A 90 -25.79 15.17 -8.19
N MET A 91 -25.57 15.51 -6.92
CA MET A 91 -24.25 15.86 -6.40
C MET A 91 -23.89 14.93 -5.25
N ILE A 92 -22.92 14.09 -5.46
CA ILE A 92 -22.39 13.14 -4.46
C ILE A 92 -21.43 13.91 -3.53
N LEU A 93 -21.72 13.95 -2.23
CA LEU A 93 -20.88 14.55 -1.20
C LEU A 93 -19.90 13.52 -0.61
N GLY A 94 -20.35 12.28 -0.47
CA GLY A 94 -19.58 11.16 0.05
C GLY A 94 -19.83 9.90 -0.76
N GLY A 95 -18.81 9.43 -1.44
CA GLY A 95 -18.81 8.21 -2.24
C GLY A 95 -17.42 7.87 -2.76
N GLU A 96 -17.18 6.61 -3.07
CA GLU A 96 -16.02 6.17 -3.81
C GLU A 96 -16.20 6.56 -5.27
N ILE A 97 -15.42 7.51 -5.76
CA ILE A 97 -15.41 7.92 -7.16
C ILE A 97 -14.23 7.24 -7.84
N SER A 98 -14.49 6.19 -8.59
CA SER A 98 -13.47 5.43 -9.31
C SER A 98 -13.14 6.01 -10.68
N GLN A 99 -14.11 6.70 -11.32
CA GLN A 99 -13.92 7.38 -12.59
C GLN A 99 -14.65 8.71 -12.60
N GLY A 100 -14.00 9.74 -13.14
CA GLY A 100 -14.59 11.07 -13.25
C GLY A 100 -13.70 12.04 -14.03
N THR A 101 -14.30 13.17 -14.44
CA THR A 101 -13.59 14.24 -15.15
C THR A 101 -13.69 15.52 -14.33
N MET A 102 -12.56 16.12 -13.96
CA MET A 102 -12.50 17.36 -13.20
C MET A 102 -13.20 18.51 -13.94
N LEU A 103 -14.02 19.27 -13.23
CA LEU A 103 -14.56 20.51 -13.75
C LEU A 103 -13.49 21.62 -13.64
N LYS A 104 -12.95 22.06 -14.76
CA LYS A 104 -11.93 23.13 -14.78
C LYS A 104 -12.42 24.45 -14.18
N SER A 105 -13.72 24.75 -14.35
CA SER A 105 -14.36 25.98 -13.85
C SER A 105 -14.69 25.93 -12.34
N LEU A 106 -14.72 24.75 -11.73
CA LEU A 106 -15.09 24.54 -10.32
C LEU A 106 -14.15 23.49 -9.71
N PRO A 107 -12.95 23.88 -9.27
CA PRO A 107 -12.05 22.99 -8.55
C PRO A 107 -12.76 22.39 -7.32
N GLY A 108 -12.62 21.06 -7.14
CA GLY A 108 -13.32 20.33 -6.08
C GLY A 108 -14.60 19.63 -6.53
N LEU A 109 -15.03 19.81 -7.82
CA LEU A 109 -16.08 19.01 -8.45
C LEU A 109 -15.56 18.20 -9.63
N VAL A 110 -16.13 17.02 -9.77
CA VAL A 110 -15.94 16.14 -10.93
C VAL A 110 -17.29 15.75 -11.54
N HIS A 111 -17.34 15.56 -12.85
CA HIS A 111 -18.38 14.76 -13.48
C HIS A 111 -18.11 13.29 -13.12
N ALA A 112 -18.97 12.70 -12.27
CA ALA A 112 -18.84 11.29 -11.89
C ALA A 112 -19.19 10.40 -13.08
N ARG A 113 -18.33 9.39 -13.34
CA ARG A 113 -18.52 8.39 -14.41
C ARG A 113 -18.71 6.99 -13.84
N ASP A 114 -18.15 6.75 -12.67
CA ASP A 114 -18.40 5.57 -11.84
C ASP A 114 -18.29 5.95 -10.37
N CYS A 115 -19.25 5.48 -9.58
CA CYS A 115 -19.27 5.70 -8.14
C CYS A 115 -19.82 4.47 -7.39
N ARG A 116 -19.32 4.28 -6.18
CA ARG A 116 -19.70 3.20 -5.26
C ARG A 116 -19.76 3.74 -3.83
N LYS A 117 -20.29 2.95 -2.91
CA LYS A 117 -20.32 3.25 -1.47
C LYS A 117 -20.83 4.66 -1.17
N VAL A 118 -21.87 5.09 -1.87
CA VAL A 118 -22.40 6.45 -1.72
C VAL A 118 -23.22 6.55 -0.45
N CYS A 119 -22.74 7.36 0.51
CA CYS A 119 -23.39 7.56 1.82
C CYS A 119 -24.07 8.93 1.99
N ALA A 120 -23.75 9.88 1.08
CA ALA A 120 -24.30 11.24 1.14
C ALA A 120 -24.41 11.83 -0.27
N TYR A 121 -25.61 12.27 -0.66
CA TYR A 121 -25.82 12.90 -1.96
C TYR A 121 -27.03 13.82 -1.99
N LEU A 122 -26.92 14.90 -2.78
CA LEU A 122 -27.98 15.88 -3.03
C LEU A 122 -28.66 15.54 -4.36
N VAL A 123 -29.98 15.60 -4.40
CA VAL A 123 -30.80 15.26 -5.57
C VAL A 123 -31.64 16.46 -6.00
N ASN A 124 -31.63 16.74 -7.30
CA ASN A 124 -32.47 17.78 -7.90
C ASN A 124 -33.77 17.18 -8.44
N SER A 125 -34.90 17.86 -8.25
CA SER A 125 -36.22 17.39 -8.69
C SER A 125 -36.31 17.07 -10.19
N ARG A 126 -35.45 17.69 -11.00
CA ARG A 126 -35.38 17.43 -12.46
C ARG A 126 -35.01 16.00 -12.82
N CYS A 127 -34.38 15.23 -11.90
CA CYS A 127 -34.02 13.83 -12.17
C CYS A 127 -34.92 12.83 -11.45
N TYR A 128 -35.92 13.24 -10.68
CA TYR A 128 -36.77 12.34 -9.92
C TYR A 128 -37.39 11.21 -10.73
N PRO A 129 -38.01 11.46 -11.92
CA PRO A 129 -38.61 10.38 -12.71
C PRO A 129 -37.58 9.35 -13.18
N GLN A 130 -36.44 9.81 -13.68
CA GLN A 130 -35.37 8.96 -14.18
C GLN A 130 -34.75 8.13 -13.07
N LEU A 131 -34.51 8.76 -11.92
CA LEU A 131 -33.91 8.10 -10.77
C LEU A 131 -34.88 7.08 -10.16
N ALA A 132 -36.18 7.39 -10.08
CA ALA A 132 -37.22 6.46 -9.63
C ALA A 132 -37.31 5.23 -10.54
N GLN A 133 -37.24 5.41 -11.84
CA GLN A 133 -37.25 4.31 -12.80
C GLN A 133 -36.06 3.36 -12.58
N GLN A 134 -34.84 3.90 -12.43
CA GLN A 134 -33.66 3.08 -12.21
C GLN A 134 -33.69 2.37 -10.85
N MET A 135 -34.14 3.04 -9.80
CA MET A 135 -34.24 2.45 -8.46
C MET A 135 -35.38 1.43 -8.31
N SER A 136 -36.34 1.38 -9.25
CA SER A 136 -37.43 0.41 -9.23
C SER A 136 -37.03 -0.93 -9.86
N ASN A 137 -35.87 -1.04 -10.50
CA ASN A 137 -35.38 -2.31 -11.04
C ASN A 137 -34.73 -3.15 -9.93
N ASP A 138 -35.28 -4.32 -9.65
CA ASP A 138 -34.88 -5.19 -8.54
C ASP A 138 -33.62 -6.03 -8.81
N GLU A 139 -33.10 -6.04 -10.04
CA GLU A 139 -31.96 -6.86 -10.44
C GLU A 139 -30.60 -6.26 -10.08
N HIS A 140 -30.53 -4.96 -9.79
CA HIS A 140 -29.27 -4.23 -9.59
C HIS A 140 -29.09 -3.71 -8.18
N SER A 141 -27.84 -3.54 -7.73
CA SER A 141 -27.53 -2.71 -6.56
C SER A 141 -27.93 -1.24 -6.82
N LEU A 142 -27.94 -0.41 -5.78
CA LEU A 142 -28.28 1.02 -5.90
C LEU A 142 -27.37 1.72 -6.93
N GLU A 143 -26.06 1.56 -6.80
CA GLU A 143 -25.08 2.22 -7.65
C GLU A 143 -25.00 1.61 -9.04
N ASP A 144 -25.23 0.31 -9.21
CA ASP A 144 -25.29 -0.33 -10.54
C ASP A 144 -26.47 0.21 -11.35
N GLY A 145 -27.64 0.44 -10.69
CA GLY A 145 -28.77 1.08 -11.32
C GLY A 145 -28.50 2.52 -11.76
N TRP A 146 -27.52 3.20 -11.18
CA TRP A 146 -27.16 4.57 -11.56
C TRP A 146 -26.20 4.66 -12.77
N GLN A 147 -25.50 3.57 -13.12
CA GLN A 147 -24.48 3.59 -14.17
C GLN A 147 -24.94 4.22 -15.50
N PRO A 148 -26.16 3.97 -16.01
CA PRO A 148 -26.64 4.64 -17.22
C PRO A 148 -26.76 6.16 -17.08
N LEU A 149 -27.11 6.65 -15.87
CA LEU A 149 -27.28 8.08 -15.59
C LEU A 149 -25.95 8.81 -15.41
N LEU A 150 -24.92 8.13 -14.92
CA LEU A 150 -23.56 8.68 -14.74
C LEU A 150 -22.90 9.05 -16.08
N ARG A 151 -23.36 8.51 -17.18
CA ARG A 151 -22.86 8.86 -18.52
C ARG A 151 -23.30 10.27 -18.98
N THR A 152 -24.26 10.85 -18.29
CA THR A 152 -24.70 12.24 -18.55
C THR A 152 -23.79 13.21 -17.77
N ASP A 153 -23.46 14.38 -18.34
CA ASP A 153 -22.61 15.38 -17.67
C ASP A 153 -23.35 16.16 -16.57
N LYS A 154 -24.35 15.56 -15.93
CA LYS A 154 -25.20 16.18 -14.90
C LYS A 154 -25.06 15.55 -13.52
N TRP A 155 -24.26 14.47 -13.42
CA TRP A 155 -23.92 13.84 -12.17
C TRP A 155 -22.56 14.34 -11.70
N LEU A 156 -22.58 15.05 -10.59
CA LEU A 156 -21.40 15.69 -10.00
C LEU A 156 -20.99 14.97 -8.73
N ALA A 157 -19.72 15.02 -8.38
CA ALA A 157 -19.24 14.56 -7.09
C ALA A 157 -18.20 15.53 -6.52
N CYS A 158 -18.21 15.68 -5.20
CA CYS A 158 -17.11 16.34 -4.49
C CYS A 158 -15.85 15.49 -4.58
N TYR A 159 -14.74 16.13 -4.91
CA TYR A 159 -13.47 15.44 -5.01
C TYR A 159 -12.31 16.30 -4.47
N PRO A 160 -11.64 15.86 -3.39
CA PRO A 160 -11.97 14.66 -2.58
C PRO A 160 -13.35 14.74 -1.95
N SER A 161 -13.88 13.59 -1.51
CA SER A 161 -15.18 13.53 -0.82
C SER A 161 -15.21 14.42 0.42
N LEU A 162 -16.34 15.06 0.68
CA LEU A 162 -16.58 15.89 1.88
C LEU A 162 -17.36 15.13 2.97
N CYS A 163 -17.74 13.89 2.68
CA CYS A 163 -18.41 12.99 3.58
C CYS A 163 -17.89 11.56 3.37
N TYR A 164 -17.89 10.75 4.42
CA TYR A 164 -17.47 9.35 4.37
C TYR A 164 -18.33 8.48 5.29
N GLN A 165 -18.30 7.16 5.11
CA GLN A 165 -18.93 6.21 6.03
C GLN A 165 -18.07 6.00 7.28
N ARG A 166 -18.70 6.06 8.44
CA ARG A 166 -18.08 5.71 9.73
C ARG A 166 -17.70 4.23 9.73
N PRO A 167 -16.47 3.89 10.11
CA PRO A 167 -16.11 2.50 10.31
C PRO A 167 -16.99 1.82 11.34
N GLY A 168 -17.37 0.56 11.08
CA GLY A 168 -18.21 -0.19 11.99
C GLY A 168 -18.80 -1.45 11.38
N PHE A 169 -19.67 -2.12 12.11
CA PHE A 169 -20.33 -3.33 11.63
C PHE A 169 -21.34 -3.01 10.53
N SER A 170 -21.16 -3.62 9.36
CA SER A 170 -22.08 -3.53 8.23
C SER A 170 -23.15 -4.62 8.31
N ASP A 171 -24.42 -4.22 8.41
CA ASP A 171 -25.54 -5.15 8.38
C ASP A 171 -25.74 -5.81 7.01
N ILE A 172 -25.20 -5.18 5.94
CA ILE A 172 -25.24 -5.70 4.58
C ILE A 172 -24.13 -6.74 4.36
N GLU A 173 -22.89 -6.40 4.73
CA GLU A 173 -21.73 -7.28 4.52
C GLU A 173 -21.51 -8.28 5.65
N LYS A 174 -22.26 -8.14 6.78
CA LYS A 174 -22.17 -8.99 7.99
C LYS A 174 -20.77 -9.05 8.61
N LYS A 175 -19.99 -7.98 8.47
CA LYS A 175 -18.63 -7.84 9.02
C LYS A 175 -18.34 -6.40 9.42
N ILE A 176 -17.24 -6.19 10.17
CA ILE A 176 -16.71 -4.84 10.42
C ILE A 176 -16.08 -4.34 9.12
N THR A 177 -16.46 -3.13 8.71
CA THR A 177 -15.92 -2.47 7.51
C THR A 177 -15.29 -1.14 7.89
N ASP A 178 -14.17 -0.84 7.25
CA ASP A 178 -13.55 0.49 7.20
C ASP A 178 -13.39 0.88 5.73
N ASN A 179 -14.20 1.83 5.30
CA ASN A 179 -14.24 2.30 3.93
C ASN A 179 -13.60 3.69 3.75
N ILE A 180 -13.00 4.28 4.80
CA ILE A 180 -12.52 5.68 4.78
C ILE A 180 -11.59 5.94 3.59
N SER A 181 -10.64 5.05 3.32
CA SER A 181 -9.68 5.21 2.23
C SER A 181 -10.31 5.39 0.85
N TYR A 182 -11.46 4.77 0.59
CA TYR A 182 -12.17 4.87 -0.69
C TYR A 182 -12.69 6.28 -0.99
N TYR A 183 -13.06 7.04 0.04
CA TYR A 183 -13.60 8.39 -0.10
C TYR A 183 -12.53 9.44 -0.41
N PHE A 184 -11.29 9.14 -0.11
CA PHE A 184 -10.15 10.05 -0.27
C PHE A 184 -9.11 9.57 -1.29
N ASN A 185 -9.40 8.48 -2.01
CA ASN A 185 -8.55 8.01 -3.10
C ASN A 185 -8.47 9.08 -4.21
N LYS A 186 -7.27 9.28 -4.73
CA LYS A 186 -7.10 10.17 -5.88
C LYS A 186 -7.75 9.52 -7.10
N LEU A 187 -8.61 10.27 -7.79
CA LEU A 187 -9.11 9.85 -9.09
C LEU A 187 -7.93 9.49 -10.00
N PRO A 188 -8.02 8.36 -10.72
CA PRO A 188 -7.15 8.17 -11.86
C PRO A 188 -7.31 9.42 -12.72
N VAL A 189 -6.23 10.10 -13.03
CA VAL A 189 -6.28 11.12 -14.07
C VAL A 189 -6.85 10.41 -15.28
N ALA A 190 -8.04 10.81 -15.72
CA ALA A 190 -8.63 10.28 -16.94
C ALA A 190 -7.71 10.71 -18.08
N THR A 191 -6.68 9.92 -18.33
CA THR A 191 -6.01 9.96 -19.61
C THR A 191 -7.07 9.56 -20.61
N LYS A 192 -7.42 10.43 -21.58
CA LYS A 192 -8.07 9.98 -22.82
C LYS A 192 -7.38 8.68 -23.18
N PRO A 193 -8.12 7.59 -23.57
CA PRO A 193 -7.46 6.38 -24.04
C PRO A 193 -6.40 6.86 -25.01
N SER A 194 -5.13 6.69 -24.65
CA SER A 194 -4.04 7.18 -25.48
C SER A 194 -4.14 6.42 -26.78
N THR A 195 -4.38 7.13 -27.88
CA THR A 195 -4.29 6.57 -29.23
C THR A 195 -2.84 6.33 -29.63
N LEU A 196 -1.88 6.67 -28.75
CA LEU A 196 -0.47 6.44 -28.97
C LEU A 196 -0.16 4.94 -28.87
N PRO A 197 0.75 4.45 -29.72
CA PRO A 197 1.10 3.04 -29.75
C PRO A 197 1.66 2.60 -28.39
N ILE A 198 1.22 1.42 -27.97
CA ILE A 198 1.79 0.74 -26.80
C ILE A 198 3.17 0.25 -27.21
N ALA A 199 4.20 0.66 -26.48
CA ALA A 199 5.55 0.16 -26.68
C ALA A 199 5.61 -1.35 -26.38
N ASP A 200 6.21 -2.13 -27.26
CA ASP A 200 6.40 -3.57 -27.07
C ASP A 200 7.52 -3.85 -26.07
N THR A 201 7.30 -3.44 -24.84
CA THR A 201 8.25 -3.63 -23.72
C THR A 201 7.49 -3.84 -22.42
N ILE A 202 8.12 -4.56 -21.50
CA ILE A 202 7.66 -4.74 -20.12
C ILE A 202 8.36 -3.70 -19.26
N GLY A 203 7.58 -2.81 -18.63
CA GLY A 203 8.08 -1.77 -17.74
C GLY A 203 8.23 -2.28 -16.30
N PHE A 204 9.29 -1.89 -15.62
CA PHE A 204 9.57 -2.19 -14.22
C PHE A 204 9.68 -0.88 -13.44
N PHE A 205 8.68 -0.59 -12.60
CA PHE A 205 8.57 0.68 -11.90
C PHE A 205 9.49 0.76 -10.68
N MET A 206 10.29 1.83 -10.61
CA MET A 206 11.26 2.05 -9.53
C MET A 206 11.04 3.39 -8.84
N GLU A 207 11.08 3.39 -7.51
CA GLU A 207 11.15 4.57 -6.64
C GLU A 207 12.40 4.57 -5.75
N THR A 208 13.11 3.46 -5.70
CA THR A 208 14.42 3.30 -5.04
C THR A 208 15.25 2.29 -5.80
N SER A 209 16.57 2.33 -5.64
CA SER A 209 17.53 1.35 -6.20
C SER A 209 17.26 -0.08 -5.72
N PHE A 210 16.69 -0.22 -4.52
CA PHE A 210 16.31 -1.51 -3.94
C PHE A 210 15.34 -2.29 -4.85
N HIS A 211 14.42 -1.62 -5.57
CA HIS A 211 13.48 -2.31 -6.45
C HIS A 211 14.20 -3.04 -7.59
N TYR A 212 15.35 -2.56 -8.03
CA TYR A 212 16.14 -3.28 -9.04
C TYR A 212 16.63 -4.65 -8.57
N THR A 213 16.93 -4.80 -7.28
CA THR A 213 17.35 -6.10 -6.72
C THR A 213 16.25 -7.16 -6.82
N LEU A 214 14.98 -6.74 -6.74
CA LEU A 214 13.79 -7.58 -6.94
C LEU A 214 13.61 -7.92 -8.43
N TYR A 215 13.81 -6.94 -9.30
CA TYR A 215 13.49 -7.07 -10.73
C TYR A 215 14.54 -7.79 -11.54
N ARG A 216 15.82 -7.67 -11.17
CA ARG A 216 16.93 -8.21 -11.94
C ARG A 216 16.75 -9.68 -12.35
N PRO A 217 16.42 -10.64 -11.47
CA PRO A 217 16.23 -12.03 -11.87
C PRO A 217 15.04 -12.21 -12.83
N ILE A 218 13.97 -11.45 -12.64
CA ILE A 218 12.78 -11.47 -13.50
C ILE A 218 13.12 -10.94 -14.90
N ILE A 219 13.84 -9.80 -14.97
CA ILE A 219 14.29 -9.17 -16.21
C ILE A 219 15.19 -10.13 -16.99
N THR A 220 16.19 -10.72 -16.32
CA THR A 220 17.10 -11.69 -16.93
C THR A 220 16.33 -12.87 -17.54
N ALA A 221 15.35 -13.42 -16.84
CA ALA A 221 14.53 -14.53 -17.33
C ALA A 221 13.63 -14.12 -18.50
N LEU A 222 13.06 -12.91 -18.49
CA LEU A 222 12.24 -12.37 -19.58
C LEU A 222 13.07 -12.11 -20.85
N GLN A 223 14.27 -11.52 -20.70
CA GLN A 223 15.19 -11.27 -21.81
C GLN A 223 15.66 -12.58 -22.45
N ALA A 224 15.93 -13.62 -21.64
CA ALA A 224 16.24 -14.95 -22.14
C ALA A 224 15.11 -15.57 -22.99
N GLN A 225 13.86 -15.11 -22.78
CA GLN A 225 12.68 -15.46 -23.58
C GLN A 225 12.42 -14.47 -24.74
N GLY A 226 13.35 -13.58 -25.03
CA GLY A 226 13.24 -12.59 -26.10
C GLY A 226 12.32 -11.39 -25.78
N GLN A 227 11.92 -11.20 -24.52
CA GLN A 227 11.09 -10.06 -24.13
C GLN A 227 11.94 -8.80 -23.93
N SER A 228 11.43 -7.67 -24.45
CA SER A 228 12.03 -6.35 -24.18
C SER A 228 11.63 -5.86 -22.80
N CYS A 229 12.59 -5.34 -22.02
CA CYS A 229 12.40 -4.81 -20.69
C CYS A 229 12.89 -3.37 -20.57
N THR A 230 12.20 -2.55 -19.75
CA THR A 230 12.53 -1.14 -19.51
C THR A 230 12.34 -0.81 -18.04
N LEU A 231 13.31 -0.12 -17.42
CA LEU A 231 13.14 0.43 -16.06
C LEU A 231 12.38 1.76 -16.14
N VAL A 232 11.27 1.86 -15.46
CA VAL A 232 10.44 3.08 -15.36
C VAL A 232 10.76 3.78 -14.04
N ILE A 233 11.51 4.86 -14.10
CA ILE A 233 12.04 5.55 -12.93
C ILE A 233 11.10 6.67 -12.53
N ASN A 234 10.61 6.63 -11.29
CA ASN A 234 9.87 7.75 -10.72
C ASN A 234 10.84 8.90 -10.40
N ASP A 235 10.96 9.85 -11.31
CA ASP A 235 11.83 11.02 -11.18
C ASP A 235 11.21 12.16 -10.34
N ARG A 236 10.04 11.92 -9.73
CA ARG A 236 9.38 12.84 -8.79
C ARG A 236 9.61 12.48 -7.32
N VAL A 237 10.40 11.45 -7.06
CA VAL A 237 10.80 11.09 -5.69
C VAL A 237 11.82 12.08 -5.14
N PHE A 238 12.08 11.98 -3.85
CA PHE A 238 13.13 12.77 -3.19
C PHE A 238 14.48 12.61 -3.91
N LYS A 239 15.18 13.73 -4.15
CA LYS A 239 16.36 13.80 -5.00
C LYS A 239 17.44 12.74 -4.69
N PRO A 240 17.81 12.44 -3.43
CA PRO A 240 18.77 11.38 -3.12
C PRO A 240 18.38 10.00 -3.65
N PHE A 241 17.09 9.64 -3.62
CA PHE A 241 16.62 8.37 -4.21
C PHE A 241 16.72 8.36 -5.72
N LEU A 242 16.43 9.50 -6.36
CA LEU A 242 16.60 9.63 -7.80
C LEU A 242 18.07 9.49 -8.21
N ASP A 243 18.96 10.19 -7.50
CA ASP A 243 20.41 10.15 -7.79
C ASP A 243 20.95 8.71 -7.63
N GLU A 244 20.53 7.98 -6.58
CA GLU A 244 20.91 6.57 -6.36
C GLU A 244 20.36 5.64 -7.46
N MET A 245 19.11 5.83 -7.90
CA MET A 245 18.54 5.06 -9.01
C MET A 245 19.30 5.32 -10.33
N LEU A 246 19.62 6.58 -10.62
CA LEU A 246 20.38 6.93 -11.82
C LEU A 246 21.81 6.39 -11.78
N GLU A 247 22.45 6.37 -10.62
CA GLU A 247 23.75 5.72 -10.43
C GLU A 247 23.64 4.20 -10.60
N THR A 248 22.61 3.58 -10.07
CA THR A 248 22.33 2.16 -10.29
C THR A 248 22.22 1.85 -11.77
N LEU A 249 21.48 2.65 -12.55
CA LEU A 249 21.35 2.49 -13.99
C LEU A 249 22.70 2.53 -14.74
N LYS A 250 23.58 3.45 -14.37
CA LYS A 250 24.91 3.57 -15.00
C LYS A 250 25.78 2.33 -14.78
N ASN A 251 25.57 1.66 -13.64
CA ASN A 251 26.33 0.49 -13.22
C ASN A 251 25.71 -0.84 -13.67
N ILE A 252 24.57 -0.81 -14.40
CA ILE A 252 23.97 -2.01 -14.98
C ILE A 252 24.74 -2.37 -16.25
N ASP A 253 25.41 -3.53 -16.23
CA ASP A 253 26.06 -4.11 -17.38
C ASP A 253 25.07 -4.93 -18.23
N ASP A 254 24.08 -4.24 -18.79
CA ASP A 254 23.06 -4.81 -19.68
C ASP A 254 22.67 -3.78 -20.74
N PRO A 255 23.23 -3.86 -21.96
CA PRO A 255 22.97 -2.89 -23.03
C PRO A 255 21.53 -2.96 -23.55
N GLN A 256 20.78 -4.03 -23.28
CA GLN A 256 19.40 -4.20 -23.71
C GLN A 256 18.42 -3.54 -22.73
N LEU A 257 18.81 -3.37 -21.47
CA LEU A 257 17.96 -2.79 -20.44
C LEU A 257 18.05 -1.25 -20.44
N LYS A 258 16.98 -0.60 -20.84
CA LYS A 258 16.90 0.86 -20.91
C LYS A 258 16.18 1.42 -19.68
N GLY A 259 16.53 2.65 -19.29
CA GLY A 259 15.79 3.45 -18.32
C GLY A 259 14.93 4.50 -19.00
N MET A 260 13.72 4.73 -18.49
CA MET A 260 12.80 5.78 -18.92
C MET A 260 12.28 6.52 -17.70
N ARG A 261 12.21 7.83 -17.76
CA ARG A 261 11.63 8.63 -16.68
C ARG A 261 10.11 8.59 -16.74
N LEU A 262 9.47 8.46 -15.58
CA LEU A 262 8.02 8.46 -15.47
C LEU A 262 7.41 9.76 -16.01
N SER A 263 8.03 10.92 -15.71
CA SER A 263 7.58 12.21 -16.22
C SER A 263 7.59 12.29 -17.75
N GLU A 264 8.61 11.71 -18.39
CA GLU A 264 8.73 11.64 -19.85
C GLU A 264 7.65 10.75 -20.45
N MET A 265 7.43 9.55 -19.87
CA MET A 265 6.35 8.65 -20.29
C MET A 265 4.99 9.37 -20.27
N GLN A 266 4.70 10.04 -19.16
CA GLN A 266 3.41 10.73 -19.00
C GLN A 266 3.26 11.93 -19.93
N THR A 267 4.33 12.71 -20.11
CA THR A 267 4.32 13.89 -21.02
C THR A 267 4.09 13.49 -22.47
N HIS A 268 4.71 12.40 -22.92
CA HIS A 268 4.59 11.90 -24.29
C HIS A 268 3.43 10.91 -24.48
N GLY A 269 2.65 10.63 -23.42
CA GLY A 269 1.55 9.66 -23.46
C GLY A 269 2.00 8.23 -23.76
N GLN A 270 3.28 7.90 -23.51
CA GLN A 270 3.83 6.57 -23.78
C GLN A 270 3.25 5.54 -22.81
N ARG A 271 3.00 4.36 -23.33
CA ARG A 271 2.48 3.21 -22.59
C ARG A 271 3.35 1.99 -22.85
N VAL A 272 3.39 1.08 -21.89
CA VAL A 272 4.04 -0.23 -22.01
C VAL A 272 2.99 -1.34 -22.09
N LYS A 273 3.33 -2.50 -22.67
CA LYS A 273 2.39 -3.63 -22.75
C LYS A 273 2.07 -4.20 -21.37
N CYS A 274 3.05 -4.22 -20.47
CA CYS A 274 2.90 -4.66 -19.09
C CYS A 274 3.72 -3.74 -18.17
N LEU A 275 3.21 -3.45 -16.97
CA LEU A 275 3.93 -2.73 -15.93
C LEU A 275 4.02 -3.60 -14.67
N VAL A 276 5.23 -3.89 -14.26
CA VAL A 276 5.54 -4.58 -13.00
C VAL A 276 5.90 -3.54 -11.95
N SER A 277 5.23 -3.56 -10.80
CA SER A 277 5.51 -2.63 -9.69
C SER A 277 5.36 -3.30 -8.32
N PRO A 278 6.04 -2.79 -7.26
CA PRO A 278 5.98 -3.41 -5.94
C PRO A 278 4.69 -3.06 -5.19
N TYR A 279 4.13 -1.90 -5.48
CA TYR A 279 2.89 -1.36 -4.93
C TYR A 279 2.26 -0.36 -5.89
N HIS A 280 0.98 -0.10 -5.70
CA HIS A 280 0.25 0.89 -6.48
C HIS A 280 0.53 2.31 -6.00
N THR A 281 0.74 3.21 -6.96
CA THR A 281 0.64 4.65 -6.78
C THR A 281 -0.25 5.22 -7.90
N PRO A 282 -0.96 6.34 -7.67
CA PRO A 282 -1.81 6.94 -8.71
C PRO A 282 -1.05 7.30 -9.99
N ALA A 283 0.26 7.48 -9.90
CA ALA A 283 1.11 7.78 -11.04
C ALA A 283 1.21 6.64 -12.06
N LEU A 284 0.85 5.40 -11.68
CA LEU A 284 0.89 4.21 -12.53
C LEU A 284 -0.37 4.05 -13.39
N ASN A 285 -1.45 4.77 -13.07
CA ASN A 285 -2.72 4.61 -13.75
C ASN A 285 -2.61 4.95 -15.24
N GLY A 286 -3.06 4.02 -16.08
CA GLY A 286 -3.08 4.20 -17.53
C GLY A 286 -1.74 4.02 -18.25
N LEU A 287 -0.65 3.69 -17.55
CA LEU A 287 0.67 3.47 -18.16
C LEU A 287 0.81 2.12 -18.86
N ALA A 288 -0.01 1.13 -18.50
CA ALA A 288 0.02 -0.20 -19.11
C ALA A 288 -1.38 -0.76 -19.30
N ALA A 289 -1.51 -1.73 -20.21
CA ALA A 289 -2.73 -2.52 -20.35
C ALA A 289 -2.82 -3.61 -19.26
N VAL A 290 -1.68 -4.20 -18.90
CA VAL A 290 -1.54 -5.23 -17.88
C VAL A 290 -0.65 -4.70 -16.76
N ASN A 291 -1.12 -4.82 -15.51
CA ASN A 291 -0.37 -4.42 -14.32
C ASN A 291 -0.14 -5.66 -13.44
N ILE A 292 1.11 -5.87 -13.06
CA ILE A 292 1.52 -7.03 -12.25
C ILE A 292 2.22 -6.53 -11.00
N ARG A 293 1.81 -7.03 -9.85
CA ARG A 293 2.51 -6.77 -8.60
C ARG A 293 3.65 -7.76 -8.41
N ALA A 294 4.87 -7.25 -8.19
CA ALA A 294 5.97 -8.02 -7.63
C ALA A 294 6.11 -7.65 -6.15
N MET A 295 5.79 -8.57 -5.25
CA MET A 295 5.96 -8.34 -3.81
C MET A 295 7.42 -7.98 -3.50
N TYR A 296 7.66 -7.06 -2.55
CA TYR A 296 9.01 -6.61 -2.21
C TYR A 296 9.37 -6.85 -0.73
N GLY A 297 8.42 -7.28 0.10
CA GLY A 297 8.63 -7.58 1.51
C GLY A 297 7.38 -8.15 2.18
N LEU A 298 7.54 -8.65 3.41
CA LEU A 298 6.51 -9.31 4.20
C LEU A 298 6.06 -8.50 5.43
N ALA A 299 6.78 -7.45 5.80
CA ALA A 299 6.38 -6.57 6.90
C ALA A 299 5.28 -5.59 6.49
N LYS A 300 4.63 -4.97 7.49
CA LYS A 300 3.53 -4.00 7.29
C LYS A 300 2.35 -4.60 6.54
N GLU A 301 1.89 -5.73 7.02
CA GLU A 301 0.91 -6.57 6.34
C GLU A 301 -0.41 -5.86 6.07
N THR A 302 -0.92 -5.06 7.02
CA THR A 302 -2.16 -4.29 6.85
C THR A 302 -2.09 -3.38 5.62
N TRP A 303 -0.94 -2.76 5.38
CA TRP A 303 -0.72 -1.96 4.18
C TRP A 303 -0.46 -2.83 2.94
N ASN A 304 0.38 -3.87 3.06
CA ASN A 304 0.74 -4.77 1.96
C ASN A 304 -0.45 -5.56 1.41
N HIS A 305 -1.43 -5.88 2.27
CA HIS A 305 -2.64 -6.64 1.91
C HIS A 305 -3.88 -5.75 1.76
N ALA A 306 -3.70 -4.43 1.59
CA ALA A 306 -4.81 -3.49 1.42
C ALA A 306 -5.42 -3.52 0.00
N ASP A 307 -6.58 -2.91 -0.14
CA ASP A 307 -7.42 -2.91 -1.34
C ASP A 307 -6.74 -2.34 -2.60
N TRP A 308 -5.68 -1.55 -2.47
CA TRP A 308 -4.94 -1.08 -3.63
C TRP A 308 -4.37 -2.21 -4.51
N ASN A 309 -4.32 -3.46 -3.98
CA ASN A 309 -3.97 -4.65 -4.75
C ASN A 309 -4.94 -4.97 -5.90
N ARG A 310 -6.18 -4.46 -5.85
CA ARG A 310 -7.15 -4.59 -6.95
C ARG A 310 -6.71 -3.93 -8.26
N PHE A 311 -5.69 -3.08 -8.19
CA PHE A 311 -5.07 -2.50 -9.38
C PHE A 311 -4.42 -3.56 -10.29
N TYR A 312 -4.03 -4.71 -9.75
CA TYR A 312 -3.23 -5.70 -10.42
C TYR A 312 -4.05 -6.85 -10.96
N GLN A 313 -3.80 -7.23 -12.21
CA GLN A 313 -4.35 -8.45 -12.83
C GLN A 313 -3.69 -9.71 -12.24
N SER A 314 -2.37 -9.64 -11.95
CA SER A 314 -1.64 -10.74 -11.33
C SER A 314 -0.73 -10.23 -10.20
N ILE A 315 -0.57 -11.06 -9.17
CA ILE A 315 0.27 -10.77 -8.01
C ILE A 315 1.27 -11.91 -7.85
N LEU A 316 2.56 -11.58 -7.91
CA LEU A 316 3.66 -12.52 -7.73
C LEU A 316 3.95 -12.66 -6.23
N CYS A 317 3.60 -13.82 -5.67
CA CYS A 317 3.66 -14.10 -4.23
C CYS A 317 4.89 -14.94 -3.89
N TYR A 318 5.48 -14.70 -2.71
CA TYR A 318 6.63 -15.45 -2.24
C TYR A 318 6.26 -16.88 -1.82
N SER A 319 5.08 -17.06 -1.23
CA SER A 319 4.64 -18.32 -0.64
C SER A 319 3.13 -18.49 -0.73
N HIS A 320 2.65 -19.66 -0.31
CA HIS A 320 1.22 -19.93 -0.22
C HIS A 320 0.52 -19.04 0.82
N TYR A 321 1.23 -18.61 1.87
CA TYR A 321 0.70 -17.64 2.84
C TYR A 321 0.30 -16.33 2.15
N SER A 322 1.22 -15.72 1.43
CA SER A 322 0.95 -14.47 0.69
C SER A 322 -0.06 -14.67 -0.44
N GLN A 323 -0.06 -15.84 -1.09
CA GLN A 323 -1.07 -16.17 -2.10
C GLN A 323 -2.48 -16.19 -1.49
N GLN A 324 -2.69 -16.88 -0.37
CA GLN A 324 -3.99 -16.94 0.31
C GLN A 324 -4.47 -15.56 0.74
N ALA A 325 -3.58 -14.75 1.31
CA ALA A 325 -3.91 -13.40 1.74
C ALA A 325 -4.31 -12.46 0.59
N LEU A 326 -3.77 -12.66 -0.62
CA LEU A 326 -3.93 -11.75 -1.75
C LEU A 326 -4.85 -12.27 -2.86
N ALA A 327 -5.27 -13.54 -2.80
CA ALA A 327 -6.05 -14.19 -3.86
C ALA A 327 -7.41 -13.52 -4.16
N HIS A 328 -7.98 -12.80 -3.20
CA HIS A 328 -9.25 -12.10 -3.37
C HIS A 328 -9.13 -10.75 -4.12
N PHE A 329 -7.91 -10.27 -4.38
CA PHE A 329 -7.69 -9.02 -5.11
C PHE A 329 -7.43 -9.25 -6.61
N GLY A 330 -6.83 -10.39 -6.98
CA GLY A 330 -6.45 -10.70 -8.35
C GLY A 330 -5.86 -12.11 -8.47
N SER A 331 -5.32 -12.46 -9.64
CA SER A 331 -4.66 -13.74 -9.85
C SER A 331 -3.33 -13.80 -9.06
N ALA A 332 -3.37 -14.30 -7.82
CA ALA A 332 -2.18 -14.48 -6.99
C ALA A 332 -1.47 -15.79 -7.36
N LYS A 333 -0.19 -15.72 -7.72
CA LYS A 333 0.65 -16.83 -8.16
C LYS A 333 1.87 -16.98 -7.28
N VAL A 334 2.11 -18.17 -6.75
CA VAL A 334 3.32 -18.46 -5.97
C VAL A 334 4.49 -18.63 -6.92
N VAL A 335 5.47 -17.75 -6.83
CA VAL A 335 6.68 -17.75 -7.66
C VAL A 335 7.97 -17.93 -6.84
N GLY A 336 7.93 -17.70 -5.53
CA GLY A 336 9.09 -17.59 -4.66
C GLY A 336 9.58 -16.15 -4.53
N ASN A 337 10.76 -15.95 -3.97
CA ASN A 337 11.34 -14.63 -3.74
C ASN A 337 12.51 -14.35 -4.69
N PRO A 338 12.31 -13.64 -5.82
CA PRO A 338 13.36 -13.43 -6.82
C PRO A 338 14.61 -12.74 -6.28
N ARG A 339 14.49 -11.92 -5.24
CA ARG A 339 15.65 -11.23 -4.64
C ARG A 339 16.74 -12.18 -4.14
N PHE A 340 16.37 -13.44 -3.84
CA PHE A 340 17.28 -14.44 -3.30
C PHE A 340 17.69 -15.51 -4.31
N ASP A 341 17.28 -15.41 -5.57
CA ASP A 341 17.71 -16.36 -6.61
C ASP A 341 19.24 -16.44 -6.68
N ALA A 342 19.91 -15.30 -6.66
CA ALA A 342 21.37 -15.25 -6.69
C ALA A 342 22.02 -15.89 -5.45
N TRP A 343 21.35 -15.85 -4.29
CA TRP A 343 21.80 -16.54 -3.07
C TRP A 343 21.78 -18.06 -3.26
N HIS A 344 20.64 -18.59 -3.68
CA HIS A 344 20.46 -20.04 -3.86
C HIS A 344 21.33 -20.60 -4.98
N ASN A 345 21.57 -19.80 -6.02
CA ASN A 345 22.44 -20.17 -7.15
C ASN A 345 23.93 -19.92 -6.89
N GLY A 346 24.28 -19.28 -5.75
CA GLY A 346 25.66 -18.93 -5.41
C GLY A 346 26.30 -17.87 -6.33
N THR A 347 25.48 -17.10 -7.07
CA THR A 347 25.93 -16.16 -8.11
C THR A 347 26.00 -14.70 -7.67
N PHE A 348 25.72 -14.40 -6.40
CA PHE A 348 25.78 -13.02 -5.90
C PHE A 348 27.23 -12.53 -5.72
N ASP A 349 27.42 -11.23 -5.90
CA ASP A 349 28.70 -10.57 -5.63
C ASP A 349 28.99 -10.63 -4.11
N ARG A 350 30.14 -11.20 -3.77
CA ARG A 350 30.61 -11.36 -2.37
C ARG A 350 31.44 -10.18 -1.88
N ALA A 351 31.69 -9.18 -2.74
CA ALA A 351 32.45 -8.00 -2.36
C ALA A 351 31.71 -7.21 -1.27
N LEU A 352 32.42 -6.84 -0.25
CA LEU A 352 31.94 -5.94 0.80
C LEU A 352 32.33 -4.50 0.47
N PRO A 353 31.61 -3.50 1.01
CA PRO A 353 32.08 -2.12 0.94
C PRO A 353 33.49 -1.97 1.51
N GLU A 354 34.32 -1.13 0.89
CA GLU A 354 35.74 -0.96 1.27
C GLU A 354 35.98 -0.58 2.73
N ASN A 355 35.03 0.12 3.33
CA ASN A 355 35.08 0.54 4.73
C ASN A 355 34.69 -0.57 5.72
N ILE A 356 34.32 -1.76 5.25
CA ILE A 356 33.94 -2.90 6.09
C ILE A 356 35.14 -3.85 6.23
N GLN A 357 35.62 -3.98 7.46
CA GLN A 357 36.72 -4.86 7.84
C GLN A 357 36.24 -5.89 8.86
N SER A 358 36.80 -7.07 8.83
CA SER A 358 36.47 -8.11 9.79
C SER A 358 37.70 -8.86 10.30
N ASP A 359 37.79 -9.10 11.60
CA ASP A 359 38.73 -10.02 12.22
C ASP A 359 38.10 -11.43 12.24
N TYR A 360 38.73 -12.38 11.58
CA TYR A 360 38.22 -13.75 11.48
C TYR A 360 38.10 -14.48 12.82
N ARG A 361 38.72 -13.96 13.89
CA ARG A 361 38.67 -14.52 15.26
C ARG A 361 37.42 -14.09 16.02
N LYS A 362 36.63 -13.16 15.49
CA LYS A 362 35.45 -12.62 16.14
C LYS A 362 34.21 -12.93 15.33
N PRO A 363 33.07 -13.21 15.97
CA PRO A 363 31.82 -13.35 15.25
C PRO A 363 31.44 -12.03 14.57
N THR A 364 30.83 -12.14 13.42
CA THR A 364 30.33 -10.99 12.66
C THR A 364 28.85 -10.76 12.95
N VAL A 365 28.54 -9.58 13.43
CA VAL A 365 27.20 -9.16 13.82
C VAL A 365 26.74 -8.05 12.86
N LEU A 366 25.70 -8.33 12.09
CA LEU A 366 25.07 -7.37 11.19
C LEU A 366 23.89 -6.72 11.90
N TYR A 367 23.98 -5.43 12.19
CA TYR A 367 22.89 -4.64 12.75
C TYR A 367 22.13 -3.93 11.62
N ALA A 368 20.87 -4.29 11.42
CA ALA A 368 20.00 -3.78 10.34
C ALA A 368 18.69 -3.21 10.90
N PRO A 369 18.72 -2.02 11.55
CA PRO A 369 17.53 -1.41 12.13
C PRO A 369 16.58 -0.87 11.05
N THR A 370 15.28 -0.74 11.41
CA THR A 370 14.32 0.08 10.67
C THR A 370 14.60 1.57 10.87
N PHE A 371 13.72 2.44 10.42
CA PHE A 371 13.75 3.90 10.62
C PHE A 371 12.46 4.38 11.28
N GLY A 372 12.46 5.61 11.77
CA GLY A 372 11.31 6.22 12.46
C GLY A 372 11.12 5.74 13.89
N ALA A 373 9.91 5.88 14.40
CA ALA A 373 9.59 5.63 15.80
C ALA A 373 9.83 4.17 16.25
N LEU A 374 9.76 3.21 15.32
CA LEU A 374 9.97 1.78 15.59
C LEU A 374 11.44 1.35 15.51
N SER A 375 12.36 2.30 15.30
CA SER A 375 13.79 2.01 15.21
C SER A 375 14.44 1.87 16.58
N SER A 376 15.22 0.81 16.74
CA SER A 376 16.06 0.60 17.93
C SER A 376 17.28 1.51 17.98
N LEU A 377 17.62 2.22 16.90
CA LEU A 377 18.82 3.07 16.79
C LEU A 377 19.02 4.05 17.95
N PRO A 378 18.02 4.85 18.37
CA PRO A 378 18.19 5.80 19.45
C PRO A 378 18.59 5.17 20.80
N HIS A 379 18.20 3.91 21.02
CA HIS A 379 18.39 3.19 22.27
C HIS A 379 19.61 2.27 22.27
N TRP A 380 20.04 1.81 21.08
CA TRP A 380 21.04 0.78 20.96
C TRP A 380 22.36 1.21 20.31
N ALA A 381 22.41 2.32 19.56
CA ALA A 381 23.63 2.71 18.84
C ALA A 381 24.86 2.82 19.74
N GLU A 382 24.75 3.49 20.89
CA GLU A 382 25.85 3.64 21.85
C GLU A 382 26.22 2.28 22.49
N LYS A 383 25.22 1.50 22.91
CA LYS A 383 25.41 0.19 23.54
C LYS A 383 26.15 -0.77 22.59
N LEU A 384 25.75 -0.81 21.32
CA LEU A 384 26.36 -1.63 20.28
C LEU A 384 27.78 -1.14 19.95
N GLY A 385 28.01 0.18 19.93
CA GLY A 385 29.34 0.74 19.73
C GLY A 385 30.36 0.25 20.78
N ARG A 386 29.92 0.05 22.02
CA ARG A 386 30.77 -0.51 23.10
C ARG A 386 31.04 -2.01 22.93
N LEU A 387 30.18 -2.74 22.23
CA LEU A 387 30.38 -4.18 21.92
C LEU A 387 31.35 -4.42 20.76
N SER A 388 31.71 -3.39 19.99
CA SER A 388 32.56 -3.54 18.80
C SER A 388 33.99 -4.06 19.10
N GLY A 389 34.40 -4.10 20.38
CA GLY A 389 35.62 -4.77 20.83
C GLY A 389 35.54 -6.29 20.79
N ASP A 390 34.36 -6.84 21.03
CA ASP A 390 34.13 -8.29 21.18
C ASP A 390 33.67 -8.94 19.87
N VAL A 391 33.07 -8.17 18.96
CA VAL A 391 32.49 -8.66 17.69
C VAL A 391 32.91 -7.77 16.51
N ASN A 392 32.81 -8.31 15.30
CA ASN A 392 32.83 -7.49 14.07
C ASN A 392 31.44 -6.89 13.88
N LEU A 393 31.22 -5.69 14.35
CA LEU A 393 29.91 -5.02 14.25
C LEU A 393 29.82 -4.24 12.93
N ILE A 394 28.88 -4.62 12.08
CA ILE A 394 28.56 -3.94 10.81
C ILE A 394 27.14 -3.40 10.90
N CYS A 395 26.95 -2.11 10.63
CA CYS A 395 25.64 -1.49 10.60
C CYS A 395 25.16 -1.28 9.16
N LYS A 396 24.06 -1.94 8.78
CA LYS A 396 23.36 -1.71 7.50
C LYS A 396 22.18 -0.79 7.75
N LEU A 397 22.34 0.47 7.40
CA LEU A 397 21.29 1.46 7.58
C LEU A 397 20.12 1.24 6.63
N HIS A 398 18.92 1.57 7.10
CA HIS A 398 17.78 1.72 6.24
C HIS A 398 17.93 3.02 5.42
N HIS A 399 17.55 3.01 4.13
CA HIS A 399 17.62 4.21 3.28
C HIS A 399 16.86 5.41 3.88
N GLY A 400 15.73 5.16 4.58
CA GLY A 400 14.98 6.19 5.29
C GLY A 400 15.80 6.91 6.37
N THR A 401 16.69 6.21 7.08
CA THR A 401 17.58 6.82 8.09
C THR A 401 18.56 7.80 7.46
N CYS A 402 19.04 7.49 6.25
CA CYS A 402 20.04 8.34 5.57
C CYS A 402 19.42 9.55 4.85
N SER A 403 18.17 9.43 4.41
CA SER A 403 17.57 10.39 3.48
C SER A 403 16.52 11.32 4.10
N ARG A 404 15.93 10.95 5.24
CA ARG A 404 14.84 11.73 5.85
C ARG A 404 15.39 12.77 6.84
N PRO A 405 14.98 14.05 6.76
CA PRO A 405 15.41 15.09 7.69
C PRO A 405 15.09 14.77 9.15
N GLU A 406 13.98 14.07 9.41
CA GLU A 406 13.52 13.67 10.75
C GLU A 406 14.49 12.68 11.42
N GLU A 407 15.28 11.96 10.62
CA GLU A 407 16.26 10.97 11.10
C GLU A 407 17.66 11.56 11.39
N ALA A 408 17.82 12.87 11.30
CA ALA A 408 19.13 13.53 11.51
C ALA A 408 19.77 13.18 12.87
N ALA A 409 18.96 13.07 13.93
CA ALA A 409 19.43 12.67 15.26
C ALA A 409 19.92 11.21 15.28
N SER A 410 19.15 10.29 14.70
CA SER A 410 19.52 8.88 14.55
C SER A 410 20.81 8.73 13.76
N LEU A 411 20.94 9.46 12.66
CA LEU A 411 22.15 9.45 11.83
C LEU A 411 23.38 10.00 12.57
N ALA A 412 23.20 11.01 13.41
CA ALA A 412 24.29 11.53 14.26
C ALA A 412 24.79 10.48 15.28
N LEU A 413 23.88 9.72 15.90
CA LEU A 413 24.24 8.60 16.79
C LEU A 413 25.01 7.51 16.04
N VAL A 414 24.57 7.14 14.85
CA VAL A 414 25.26 6.17 14.00
C VAL A 414 26.69 6.63 13.70
N ARG A 415 26.85 7.88 13.27
CA ARG A 415 28.18 8.45 12.94
C ARG A 415 29.11 8.45 14.14
N ARG A 416 28.56 8.68 15.33
CA ARG A 416 29.33 8.75 16.57
C ARG A 416 29.76 7.37 17.09
N HIS A 417 28.86 6.38 17.02
CA HIS A 417 29.05 5.11 17.73
C HIS A 417 29.30 3.90 16.83
N LEU A 418 28.81 3.90 15.57
CA LEU A 418 28.88 2.76 14.68
C LEU A 418 29.88 3.04 13.54
N LYS A 419 31.10 2.52 13.69
CA LYS A 419 32.22 2.83 12.78
C LYS A 419 32.05 2.19 11.39
N GLN A 420 31.71 0.90 11.36
CA GLN A 420 31.51 0.15 10.11
C GLN A 420 30.03 0.21 9.75
N ARG A 421 29.69 0.98 8.72
CA ARG A 421 28.32 1.21 8.29
C ARG A 421 28.20 1.34 6.79
N THR A 422 27.03 0.94 6.28
CA THR A 422 26.64 1.09 4.86
C THR A 422 25.12 1.25 4.76
N ASP A 423 24.67 1.92 3.72
CA ASP A 423 23.25 2.03 3.33
C ASP A 423 22.98 1.35 1.98
N SER A 424 24.03 0.79 1.36
CA SER A 424 23.94 0.19 0.03
C SER A 424 23.06 -1.05 0.00
N ALA A 425 22.03 -1.02 -0.85
CA ALA A 425 21.20 -2.19 -1.15
C ALA A 425 21.97 -3.26 -1.92
N ARG A 426 22.95 -2.87 -2.74
CA ARG A 426 23.76 -3.75 -3.60
C ARG A 426 24.48 -4.84 -2.80
N HIS A 427 25.00 -4.51 -1.63
CA HIS A 427 25.83 -5.43 -0.83
C HIS A 427 25.01 -6.26 0.18
N THR A 428 23.69 -6.24 0.12
CA THR A 428 22.83 -6.92 1.10
C THR A 428 23.15 -8.42 1.23
N LEU A 429 23.27 -9.14 0.11
CA LEU A 429 23.58 -10.57 0.14
C LEU A 429 25.02 -10.85 0.63
N ALA A 430 26.00 -10.03 0.26
CA ALA A 430 27.36 -10.15 0.75
C ALA A 430 27.45 -9.94 2.27
N LEU A 431 26.73 -8.94 2.80
CA LEU A 431 26.66 -8.66 4.23
C LEU A 431 25.99 -9.81 4.99
N LEU A 432 24.87 -10.33 4.46
CA LEU A 432 24.20 -11.50 5.03
C LEU A 432 25.11 -12.74 4.97
N ALA A 433 25.83 -12.97 3.88
CA ALA A 433 26.78 -14.08 3.77
C ALA A 433 27.90 -14.02 4.83
N LYS A 434 28.36 -12.80 5.12
CA LYS A 434 29.43 -12.54 6.10
C LYS A 434 28.95 -12.63 7.55
N ALA A 435 27.66 -12.34 7.82
CA ALA A 435 27.12 -12.30 9.16
C ALA A 435 26.93 -13.68 9.78
N ASP A 436 27.33 -13.83 11.03
CA ASP A 436 26.99 -14.98 11.90
C ASP A 436 25.66 -14.71 12.61
N TYR A 437 25.43 -13.45 12.98
CA TYR A 437 24.21 -12.97 13.67
C TYR A 437 23.67 -11.73 12.97
N VAL A 438 22.35 -11.59 12.99
CA VAL A 438 21.64 -10.40 12.54
C VAL A 438 20.87 -9.81 13.71
N LEU A 439 21.19 -8.56 14.05
CA LEU A 439 20.44 -7.77 15.00
C LEU A 439 19.49 -6.86 14.22
N THR A 440 18.23 -6.85 14.59
CA THR A 440 17.25 -5.98 13.98
C THR A 440 16.15 -5.63 14.98
N ASP A 441 15.13 -4.92 14.54
CA ASP A 441 14.03 -4.47 15.40
C ASP A 441 12.67 -4.79 14.76
N ASN A 442 11.97 -3.80 14.23
CA ASN A 442 10.68 -3.96 13.55
C ASN A 442 10.84 -3.76 12.04
N SER A 443 11.77 -4.46 11.45
CA SER A 443 12.18 -4.34 10.06
C SER A 443 11.81 -5.57 9.24
N GLY A 444 11.40 -5.36 7.98
CA GLY A 444 11.27 -6.46 7.01
C GLY A 444 12.56 -7.26 6.78
N PHE A 445 13.70 -6.73 7.22
CA PHE A 445 15.00 -7.42 7.17
C PHE A 445 15.05 -8.68 8.05
N ILE A 446 14.13 -8.83 9.01
CA ILE A 446 13.89 -10.07 9.76
C ILE A 446 13.73 -11.24 8.78
N PHE A 447 12.83 -11.10 7.82
CA PHE A 447 12.54 -12.15 6.85
C PHE A 447 13.69 -12.38 5.87
N ASP A 448 14.43 -11.34 5.50
CA ASP A 448 15.62 -11.47 4.67
C ASP A 448 16.70 -12.32 5.38
N ALA A 449 16.91 -12.08 6.67
CA ALA A 449 17.88 -12.83 7.47
C ALA A 449 17.44 -14.29 7.71
N ILE A 450 16.14 -14.50 7.99
CA ILE A 450 15.56 -15.84 8.15
C ILE A 450 15.64 -16.63 6.85
N HIS A 451 15.38 -15.99 5.72
CA HIS A 451 15.45 -16.60 4.38
C HIS A 451 16.81 -17.28 4.16
N VAL A 452 17.89 -16.64 4.57
CA VAL A 452 19.27 -17.12 4.39
C VAL A 452 19.86 -17.80 5.64
N ASP A 453 18.99 -18.28 6.52
CA ASP A 453 19.36 -19.09 7.69
C ASP A 453 20.29 -18.38 8.69
N LYS A 454 20.09 -17.10 8.94
CA LYS A 454 20.87 -16.38 9.93
C LYS A 454 20.25 -16.45 11.32
N ARG A 455 21.11 -16.40 12.35
CA ARG A 455 20.71 -16.23 13.75
C ARG A 455 20.22 -14.82 13.96
N VAL A 456 18.91 -14.64 14.14
CA VAL A 456 18.26 -13.32 14.24
C VAL A 456 17.94 -13.02 15.69
N ILE A 457 18.38 -11.86 16.19
CA ILE A 457 18.07 -11.33 17.52
C ILE A 457 17.33 -10.02 17.35
N LEU A 458 16.19 -9.90 18.00
CA LEU A 458 15.42 -8.65 18.02
C LEU A 458 15.92 -7.76 19.16
N LEU A 459 16.09 -6.48 18.86
CA LEU A 459 16.45 -5.47 19.86
C LEU A 459 15.20 -4.73 20.30
N ASP A 460 14.86 -4.86 21.58
CA ASP A 460 13.74 -4.15 22.20
C ASP A 460 14.18 -2.84 22.85
N PHE A 461 13.23 -1.95 23.08
CA PHE A 461 13.43 -0.70 23.78
C PHE A 461 12.14 -0.27 24.53
N PRO A 462 12.22 0.57 25.58
CA PRO A 462 11.06 1.00 26.35
C PRO A 462 10.00 1.67 25.46
N GLY A 463 8.76 1.19 25.55
CA GLY A 463 7.62 1.71 24.77
C GLY A 463 7.44 1.09 23.37
N MET A 464 8.26 0.12 22.96
CA MET A 464 8.10 -0.53 21.66
C MET A 464 6.73 -1.22 21.52
N ASN A 465 6.25 -1.89 22.57
CA ASN A 465 4.96 -2.59 22.52
C ASN A 465 3.81 -1.64 22.26
N ASP A 466 3.79 -0.47 22.90
CA ASP A 466 2.77 0.56 22.67
C ASP A 466 2.78 1.07 21.21
N LEU A 467 3.95 1.07 20.57
CA LEU A 467 4.11 1.45 19.18
C LEU A 467 3.68 0.33 18.20
N LEU A 468 3.89 -0.94 18.59
CA LEU A 468 3.49 -2.09 17.80
C LEU A 468 1.97 -2.28 17.78
N ASP A 469 1.29 -2.01 18.89
CA ASP A 469 -0.17 -2.07 19.00
C ASP A 469 -0.88 -0.88 18.32
N GLY A 470 -0.13 0.11 17.86
CA GLY A 470 -0.66 1.32 17.24
C GLY A 470 -0.78 1.24 15.71
N GLU A 471 -1.58 2.14 15.14
CA GLU A 471 -1.76 2.27 13.68
C GLU A 471 -0.45 2.48 12.89
N LYS A 472 0.62 2.92 13.56
CA LYS A 472 1.92 3.21 12.93
C LYS A 472 2.70 1.95 12.53
N SER A 473 2.39 0.80 13.12
CA SER A 473 3.07 -0.46 12.79
C SER A 473 2.63 -1.03 11.45
N TYR A 474 1.43 -0.72 10.99
CA TYR A 474 0.76 -1.35 9.84
C TYR A 474 0.70 -2.88 9.94
N SER A 475 0.64 -3.40 11.17
CA SER A 475 0.58 -4.83 11.48
C SER A 475 -0.47 -5.09 12.55
N THR A 476 -0.97 -6.31 12.61
CA THR A 476 -1.86 -6.83 13.65
C THR A 476 -1.16 -7.96 14.38
N ALA A 477 -1.70 -8.43 15.50
CA ALA A 477 -1.16 -9.58 16.23
C ALA A 477 -1.04 -10.85 15.34
N GLU A 478 -1.88 -10.95 14.31
CA GLU A 478 -1.89 -12.06 13.36
C GLU A 478 -0.89 -11.91 12.21
N SER A 479 -0.31 -10.73 12.04
CA SER A 479 0.64 -10.45 10.96
C SER A 479 1.93 -11.27 11.11
N ALA A 480 2.51 -11.68 10.00
CA ALA A 480 3.72 -12.52 9.97
C ALA A 480 4.88 -11.92 10.79
N ASP A 481 5.10 -10.60 10.71
CA ASP A 481 6.15 -9.90 11.43
C ASP A 481 5.91 -9.88 12.96
N GLN A 482 4.65 -9.95 13.43
CA GLN A 482 4.34 -10.07 14.86
C GLN A 482 4.45 -11.51 15.35
N ARG A 483 3.90 -12.48 14.61
CA ARG A 483 3.99 -13.90 14.98
C ARG A 483 5.43 -14.41 15.04
N ILE A 484 6.30 -13.91 14.17
CA ILE A 484 7.70 -14.33 14.17
C ILE A 484 8.46 -13.84 15.41
N ARG A 485 8.02 -12.71 16.01
CA ARG A 485 8.59 -12.19 17.26
C ARG A 485 8.40 -13.13 18.45
N GLU A 486 7.36 -13.98 18.46
CA GLU A 486 7.14 -14.98 19.48
C GLU A 486 8.17 -16.13 19.46
N ILE A 487 8.93 -16.24 18.36
CA ILE A 487 9.90 -17.30 18.12
C ILE A 487 11.33 -16.80 18.26
N LEU A 488 11.57 -15.58 17.80
CA LEU A 488 12.91 -15.01 17.79
C LEU A 488 13.36 -14.57 19.19
N PRO A 489 14.63 -14.79 19.54
CA PRO A 489 15.20 -14.24 20.76
C PRO A 489 15.15 -12.72 20.74
N VAL A 490 14.80 -12.13 21.88
CA VAL A 490 14.73 -10.69 22.09
C VAL A 490 15.77 -10.29 23.12
N ALA A 491 16.53 -9.22 22.87
CA ALA A 491 17.43 -8.60 23.81
C ALA A 491 16.87 -7.25 24.28
N HIS A 492 16.68 -7.09 25.59
CA HIS A 492 16.23 -5.85 26.22
C HIS A 492 17.41 -4.99 26.71
N ASP A 493 18.53 -5.63 26.95
CA ASP A 493 19.77 -5.00 27.38
C ASP A 493 21.03 -5.68 26.83
N VAL A 494 22.20 -5.12 27.17
CA VAL A 494 23.50 -5.60 26.70
C VAL A 494 23.88 -6.94 27.32
N ALA A 495 23.43 -7.25 28.53
CA ALA A 495 23.74 -8.51 29.22
C ALA A 495 23.00 -9.66 28.52
N GLU A 496 21.70 -9.50 28.23
CA GLU A 496 20.92 -10.45 27.45
C GLU A 496 21.50 -10.61 26.05
N LEU A 497 21.85 -9.51 25.37
CA LEU A 497 22.47 -9.60 24.05
C LEU A 497 23.77 -10.41 24.08
N ARG A 498 24.65 -10.19 25.06
CA ARG A 498 25.88 -10.99 25.21
C ARG A 498 25.61 -12.46 25.42
N TYR A 499 24.59 -12.81 26.20
CA TYR A 499 24.16 -14.20 26.39
C TYR A 499 23.69 -14.81 25.07
N LEU A 500 22.84 -14.11 24.30
CA LEU A 500 22.35 -14.57 23.00
C LEU A 500 23.44 -14.72 21.93
N LEU A 501 24.52 -13.94 22.05
CA LEU A 501 25.69 -14.03 21.15
C LEU A 501 26.71 -15.10 21.59
N SER A 502 26.49 -15.74 22.76
CA SER A 502 27.41 -16.75 23.30
C SER A 502 27.03 -18.17 22.87
N GLU A 503 27.95 -19.11 23.06
CA GLU A 503 27.72 -20.53 22.82
C GLU A 503 26.76 -21.16 23.86
N ALA A 504 26.48 -20.45 24.96
CA ALA A 504 25.58 -20.93 26.01
C ALA A 504 24.10 -20.90 25.61
N PHE A 505 23.76 -20.12 24.57
CA PHE A 505 22.39 -20.05 24.07
C PHE A 505 22.11 -21.15 23.04
N ASP A 506 21.00 -21.88 23.21
CA ASP A 506 20.60 -22.95 22.29
C ASP A 506 19.98 -22.39 20.99
N TRP A 507 20.83 -22.06 20.03
CA TRP A 507 20.40 -21.67 18.70
C TRP A 507 19.80 -22.83 17.89
N GLY A 508 20.09 -24.08 18.23
CA GLY A 508 19.58 -25.23 17.50
C GLY A 508 18.06 -25.31 17.53
N SER A 509 17.46 -25.11 18.70
CA SER A 509 16.00 -25.13 18.87
C SER A 509 15.31 -23.98 18.13
N VAL A 510 15.92 -22.78 18.10
CA VAL A 510 15.39 -21.62 17.35
C VAL A 510 15.43 -21.89 15.84
N GLN A 511 16.58 -22.32 15.32
CA GLN A 511 16.76 -22.58 13.89
C GLN A 511 15.86 -23.70 13.36
N ALA A 512 15.60 -24.73 14.17
CA ALA A 512 14.66 -25.79 13.80
C ALA A 512 13.25 -25.22 13.55
N ARG A 513 12.76 -24.33 14.42
CA ARG A 513 11.47 -23.64 14.25
C ARG A 513 11.46 -22.71 13.05
N LEU A 514 12.55 -22.00 12.79
CA LEU A 514 12.66 -21.07 11.66
C LEU A 514 12.70 -21.79 10.30
N THR A 515 13.04 -23.08 10.25
CA THR A 515 13.07 -23.85 8.99
C THR A 515 11.68 -23.96 8.36
N GLU A 516 10.63 -24.26 9.14
CA GLU A 516 9.25 -24.29 8.65
C GLU A 516 8.75 -22.89 8.24
N ILE A 517 9.06 -21.89 9.05
CA ILE A 517 8.71 -20.50 8.83
C ILE A 517 9.30 -19.97 7.52
N ARG A 518 10.49 -20.40 7.18
CA ARG A 518 11.18 -20.02 5.95
C ARG A 518 10.38 -20.37 4.71
N HIS A 519 9.90 -21.61 4.62
CA HIS A 519 9.04 -22.06 3.53
C HIS A 519 7.63 -21.44 3.58
N HIS A 520 7.11 -21.24 4.79
CA HIS A 520 5.77 -20.69 4.97
C HIS A 520 5.65 -19.24 4.52
N TYR A 521 6.61 -18.38 4.89
CA TYR A 521 6.55 -16.94 4.63
C TYR A 521 7.51 -16.49 3.52
N CYS A 522 8.81 -16.90 3.60
CA CYS A 522 9.85 -16.24 2.84
C CYS A 522 9.93 -16.70 1.38
N ASP A 523 9.81 -17.99 1.14
CA ASP A 523 9.85 -18.58 -0.20
C ASP A 523 9.37 -20.02 -0.17
N ALA A 524 8.38 -20.35 -0.98
CA ALA A 524 7.82 -21.70 -1.04
C ALA A 524 8.78 -22.72 -1.63
N PHE A 525 9.77 -22.33 -2.44
CA PHE A 525 10.61 -23.23 -3.23
C PHE A 525 12.08 -23.25 -2.79
N MET A 526 12.67 -22.11 -2.46
CA MET A 526 14.08 -21.96 -2.04
C MET A 526 15.09 -22.54 -3.05
N ASP A 527 14.79 -22.47 -4.34
CA ASP A 527 15.51 -23.16 -5.41
C ASP A 527 16.24 -22.24 -6.40
N GLY A 528 16.17 -20.91 -6.19
CA GLY A 528 16.83 -19.92 -7.04
C GLY A 528 16.21 -19.74 -8.43
N LYS A 529 14.95 -20.11 -8.61
CA LYS A 529 14.21 -20.01 -9.87
C LYS A 529 12.95 -19.14 -9.79
N ALA A 530 12.85 -18.30 -8.78
CA ALA A 530 11.69 -17.43 -8.60
C ALA A 530 11.53 -16.42 -9.74
N GLY A 531 12.64 -15.88 -10.26
CA GLY A 531 12.66 -14.99 -11.42
C GLY A 531 12.14 -15.67 -12.69
N GLU A 532 12.49 -16.94 -12.94
CA GLU A 532 11.99 -17.71 -14.08
C GLU A 532 10.47 -17.93 -13.98
N ARG A 533 9.97 -18.34 -12.80
CA ARG A 533 8.53 -18.51 -12.56
C ARG A 533 7.77 -17.20 -12.69
N ALA A 534 8.32 -16.11 -12.19
CA ALA A 534 7.75 -14.78 -12.34
C ALA A 534 7.66 -14.36 -13.82
N ALA A 535 8.70 -14.62 -14.61
CA ALA A 535 8.71 -14.35 -16.05
C ALA A 535 7.60 -15.13 -16.79
N ILE A 536 7.40 -16.41 -16.46
CA ILE A 536 6.31 -17.22 -17.04
C ILE A 536 4.95 -16.58 -16.74
N VAL A 537 4.68 -16.23 -15.48
CA VAL A 537 3.40 -15.59 -15.08
C VAL A 537 3.20 -14.25 -15.81
N ILE A 538 4.25 -13.47 -16.02
CA ILE A 538 4.18 -12.20 -16.75
C ILE A 538 3.85 -12.42 -18.22
N VAL A 539 4.49 -13.39 -18.86
CA VAL A 539 4.23 -13.73 -20.28
C VAL A 539 2.82 -14.29 -20.46
N GLU A 540 2.37 -15.19 -19.57
CA GLU A 540 0.99 -15.70 -19.58
C GLU A 540 -0.07 -14.60 -19.44
N ALA A 541 0.20 -13.58 -18.64
CA ALA A 541 -0.70 -12.44 -18.46
C ALA A 541 -0.77 -11.50 -19.69
N LEU A 542 0.15 -11.63 -20.62
CA LEU A 542 0.16 -10.87 -21.88
C LEU A 542 -0.62 -11.56 -23.00
N GLY A 543 -0.98 -12.83 -22.86
CA GLY A 543 -1.75 -13.65 -23.80
C GLY A 543 -0.86 -14.42 -24.73
#